data_df13f801a6b2916ca8c75393140d0060
#
_entry.id   df13f801a6b2916ca8c75393140d0060
#
_cell.length_a   1.000
_cell.length_b   1.000
_cell.length_c   1.000
_cell.angle_alpha   90.00
_cell.angle_beta   90.00
_cell.angle_gamma   90.00
#
_symmetry.space_group_name_H-M   'P 1'
#
loop_
_entity.id
_entity.type
_entity.pdbx_description
1 polymer ?
#
loop_
_entity_poly.entity_id
_entity_poly.type
_entity_poly.pdbx_seq_one_letter_code
_entity_poly.pdbx_strand_id
1 'polypeptide(L)'
;MIKKKSNSFLSCDRKTSVNVVIWCPDETEYDEPVAVLQICHGMIEYIDRYDGFARYMAERGFVVVGNDHLGHGKSVCTDDDLGFFKDKNPGEALAKDAHHLTVLIKKMYPGIPYYLAGHSMGSFVTRRYICDYGYELDGVIVMGTGHQPAPMVFAGKVLADVVRLIKGDRYRSRLISKIMFGAYNKRIKNVRTVNDWLTRDEAVVDEYNAGKLTTFLFTVNGYRGLMNMILYVRKPRNIERIPKNLPMLMISGLDDPVGEYGKGVYRAYNSYHGHIDDIDLRLYEDCRHELCNELNKEEIYEEIYGLSLIHI
;
A
#
# COMPACT_ATOMS: atom_id res chain seq x y z
N MET A 1 -24.53 10.18 -8.32
CA MET A 1 -23.20 10.84 -8.57
C MET A 1 -22.31 10.61 -7.35
N ILE A 2 -21.11 10.05 -7.54
CA ILE A 2 -20.15 9.74 -6.45
C ILE A 2 -19.81 10.99 -5.65
N LYS A 3 -19.94 10.91 -4.32
CA LYS A 3 -19.57 11.97 -3.40
C LYS A 3 -18.16 11.73 -2.85
N LYS A 4 -17.22 12.62 -3.15
CA LYS A 4 -15.86 12.60 -2.57
C LYS A 4 -15.80 13.56 -1.39
N LYS A 5 -15.41 13.06 -0.21
CA LYS A 5 -15.29 13.82 1.05
C LYS A 5 -13.86 13.74 1.57
N SER A 6 -13.38 14.80 2.19
CA SER A 6 -12.11 14.81 2.92
C SER A 6 -12.37 14.97 4.40
N ASN A 7 -11.59 14.26 5.22
CA ASN A 7 -11.63 14.30 6.67
C ASN A 7 -10.21 14.15 7.23
N SER A 8 -10.05 14.14 8.53
CA SER A 8 -8.78 13.85 9.17
C SER A 8 -8.96 13.29 10.58
N PHE A 9 -7.92 12.60 11.07
CA PHE A 9 -7.84 12.18 12.46
C PHE A 9 -6.41 12.40 13.00
N LEU A 10 -6.26 12.42 14.32
CA LEU A 10 -4.93 12.55 14.94
C LEU A 10 -4.20 11.21 14.89
N SER A 11 -3.02 11.17 14.27
CA SER A 11 -2.17 9.98 14.20
C SER A 11 -1.80 9.43 15.58
N CYS A 12 -1.39 8.16 15.60
CA CYS A 12 -0.79 7.52 16.77
C CYS A 12 0.53 8.17 17.22
N ASP A 13 1.11 9.07 16.42
CA ASP A 13 2.24 9.91 16.82
C ASP A 13 1.85 11.06 17.75
N ARG A 14 0.54 11.35 17.88
CA ARG A 14 -0.08 12.41 18.68
C ARG A 14 0.30 13.83 18.26
N LYS A 15 0.70 14.03 17.02
CA LYS A 15 1.15 15.32 16.47
C LYS A 15 0.55 15.59 15.10
N THR A 16 0.59 14.60 14.20
CA THR A 16 0.22 14.76 12.82
C THR A 16 -1.27 14.54 12.61
N SER A 17 -1.92 15.46 11.91
CA SER A 17 -3.27 15.25 11.38
C SER A 17 -3.16 14.38 10.13
N VAL A 18 -3.73 13.19 10.17
CA VAL A 18 -3.75 12.24 9.05
C VAL A 18 -4.90 12.59 8.13
N ASN A 19 -4.57 12.91 6.88
CA ASN A 19 -5.56 13.20 5.84
C ASN A 19 -6.29 11.92 5.43
N VAL A 20 -7.62 12.00 5.32
CA VAL A 20 -8.50 10.91 4.90
C VAL A 20 -9.34 11.35 3.72
N VAL A 21 -9.50 10.49 2.73
CA VAL A 21 -10.41 10.69 1.61
C VAL A 21 -11.42 9.55 1.59
N ILE A 22 -12.69 9.89 1.37
CA ILE A 22 -13.81 8.94 1.32
C ILE A 22 -14.57 9.18 0.01
N TRP A 23 -14.76 8.13 -0.76
CA TRP A 23 -15.64 8.10 -1.93
C TRP A 23 -16.88 7.30 -1.55
N CYS A 24 -18.03 7.94 -1.60
CA CYS A 24 -19.30 7.32 -1.26
C CYS A 24 -20.10 7.05 -2.53
N PRO A 25 -20.81 5.90 -2.59
CA PRO A 25 -21.76 5.62 -3.68
C PRO A 25 -22.86 6.66 -3.73
N ASP A 26 -23.62 6.65 -4.81
CA ASP A 26 -24.81 7.49 -4.95
C ASP A 26 -25.92 6.96 -4.03
N GLU A 27 -26.34 7.78 -3.08
CA GLU A 27 -27.39 7.45 -2.12
C GLU A 27 -28.77 7.27 -2.79
N THR A 28 -28.91 7.65 -4.08
CA THR A 28 -30.13 7.41 -4.86
C THR A 28 -30.18 6.03 -5.52
N GLU A 29 -29.03 5.35 -5.62
CA GLU A 29 -28.89 4.02 -6.22
C GLU A 29 -28.71 2.92 -5.16
N TYR A 30 -28.15 3.27 -3.99
CA TYR A 30 -27.85 2.36 -2.90
C TYR A 30 -28.38 2.91 -1.59
N ASP A 31 -29.34 2.22 -0.97
CA ASP A 31 -29.87 2.57 0.36
C ASP A 31 -28.79 2.36 1.44
N GLU A 32 -28.00 1.27 1.29
CA GLU A 32 -26.83 0.99 2.13
C GLU A 32 -25.64 0.57 1.25
N PRO A 33 -24.39 0.87 1.66
CA PRO A 33 -23.21 0.40 0.95
C PRO A 33 -23.15 -1.13 0.90
N VAL A 34 -22.71 -1.67 -0.24
CA VAL A 34 -22.47 -3.11 -0.42
C VAL A 34 -21.31 -3.58 0.46
N ALA A 35 -20.23 -2.80 0.51
CA ALA A 35 -19.07 -3.06 1.34
C ALA A 35 -18.24 -1.78 1.53
N VAL A 36 -17.26 -1.84 2.44
CA VAL A 36 -16.20 -0.84 2.59
C VAL A 36 -14.90 -1.39 2.04
N LEU A 37 -14.19 -0.61 1.21
CA LEU A 37 -12.84 -0.89 0.77
C LEU A 37 -11.89 0.18 1.28
N GLN A 38 -11.01 -0.18 2.21
CA GLN A 38 -9.95 0.70 2.69
C GLN A 38 -8.66 0.48 1.89
N ILE A 39 -8.01 1.58 1.44
CA ILE A 39 -6.80 1.55 0.63
C ILE A 39 -5.60 2.06 1.44
N CYS A 40 -4.52 1.28 1.48
CA CYS A 40 -3.18 1.64 1.93
C CYS A 40 -2.29 1.90 0.70
N HIS A 41 -1.92 3.14 0.44
CA HIS A 41 -1.11 3.54 -0.71
C HIS A 41 0.37 3.16 -0.57
N GLY A 42 1.13 3.26 -1.65
CA GLY A 42 2.56 2.93 -1.71
C GLY A 42 3.50 4.02 -1.18
N MET A 43 4.78 3.81 -1.43
CA MET A 43 5.85 4.72 -1.04
C MET A 43 5.95 5.88 -2.03
N ILE A 44 6.12 7.11 -1.52
CA ILE A 44 6.30 8.33 -2.35
C ILE A 44 5.09 8.56 -3.28
N GLU A 45 3.91 8.35 -2.74
CA GLU A 45 2.63 8.65 -3.37
C GLU A 45 1.61 9.09 -2.30
N TYR A 46 0.34 9.23 -2.66
CA TYR A 46 -0.73 9.67 -1.77
C TYR A 46 -2.08 9.11 -2.24
N ILE A 47 -3.08 9.16 -1.36
CA ILE A 47 -4.35 8.45 -1.55
C ILE A 47 -5.15 8.93 -2.77
N ASP A 48 -5.08 10.22 -3.14
CA ASP A 48 -5.83 10.75 -4.30
C ASP A 48 -5.38 10.14 -5.65
N ARG A 49 -4.22 9.47 -5.73
CA ARG A 49 -3.79 8.75 -6.93
C ARG A 49 -4.64 7.51 -7.24
N TYR A 50 -5.44 7.07 -6.28
CA TYR A 50 -6.40 5.97 -6.42
C TYR A 50 -7.81 6.45 -6.82
N ASP A 51 -8.02 7.73 -7.16
CA ASP A 51 -9.33 8.32 -7.46
C ASP A 51 -10.09 7.54 -8.54
N GLY A 52 -9.41 7.11 -9.62
CA GLY A 52 -10.02 6.31 -10.69
C GLY A 52 -10.56 4.98 -10.18
N PHE A 53 -9.73 4.20 -9.47
CA PHE A 53 -10.12 2.93 -8.87
C PHE A 53 -11.21 3.11 -7.80
N ALA A 54 -11.06 4.12 -6.94
CA ALA A 54 -12.02 4.39 -5.88
C ALA A 54 -13.41 4.77 -6.43
N ARG A 55 -13.46 5.57 -7.50
CA ARG A 55 -14.72 5.89 -8.18
C ARG A 55 -15.35 4.67 -8.82
N TYR A 56 -14.55 3.86 -9.52
CA TYR A 56 -15.03 2.62 -10.14
C TYR A 56 -15.72 1.70 -9.12
N MET A 57 -15.12 1.52 -7.94
CA MET A 57 -15.70 0.72 -6.86
C MET A 57 -16.92 1.40 -6.23
N ALA A 58 -16.88 2.74 -6.06
CA ALA A 58 -18.00 3.48 -5.49
C ALA A 58 -19.24 3.51 -6.40
N GLU A 59 -19.07 3.51 -7.74
CA GLU A 59 -20.14 3.34 -8.71
C GLU A 59 -20.84 1.97 -8.60
N ARG A 60 -20.17 1.01 -7.94
CA ARG A 60 -20.68 -0.35 -7.69
C ARG A 60 -21.12 -0.56 -6.24
N GLY A 61 -21.40 0.51 -5.52
CA GLY A 61 -21.98 0.47 -4.18
C GLY A 61 -20.97 0.38 -3.04
N PHE A 62 -19.66 0.42 -3.29
CA PHE A 62 -18.66 0.42 -2.21
C PHE A 62 -18.48 1.82 -1.63
N VAL A 63 -18.33 1.90 -0.32
CA VAL A 63 -17.63 3.04 0.30
C VAL A 63 -16.14 2.76 0.19
N VAL A 64 -15.42 3.60 -0.55
CA VAL A 64 -13.96 3.50 -0.62
C VAL A 64 -13.34 4.57 0.28
N VAL A 65 -12.36 4.18 1.09
CA VAL A 65 -11.69 5.08 2.02
C VAL A 65 -10.19 4.83 2.00
N GLY A 66 -9.41 5.87 2.21
CA GLY A 66 -7.98 5.74 2.44
C GLY A 66 -7.42 6.97 3.10
N ASN A 67 -6.24 6.81 3.68
CA ASN A 67 -5.52 7.93 4.28
C ASN A 67 -4.16 8.11 3.61
N ASP A 68 -3.67 9.34 3.58
CA ASP A 68 -2.24 9.57 3.37
C ASP A 68 -1.49 9.01 4.58
N HIS A 69 -0.54 8.11 4.36
CA HIS A 69 0.31 7.60 5.44
C HIS A 69 1.16 8.71 6.05
N LEU A 70 1.57 8.57 7.33
CA LEU A 70 2.54 9.49 7.93
C LEU A 70 3.73 9.74 7.01
N GLY A 71 4.10 11.00 6.84
CA GLY A 71 5.18 11.41 5.96
C GLY A 71 4.84 11.35 4.46
N HIS A 72 3.57 11.31 4.09
CA HIS A 72 3.09 11.30 2.72
C HIS A 72 1.92 12.27 2.53
N GLY A 73 1.72 12.71 1.29
CA GLY A 73 0.59 13.52 0.90
C GLY A 73 0.39 14.73 1.81
N LYS A 74 -0.81 14.83 2.37
CA LYS A 74 -1.20 15.90 3.33
C LYS A 74 -0.99 15.48 4.80
N SER A 75 -0.51 14.27 5.09
CA SER A 75 -0.24 13.76 6.44
C SER A 75 1.18 14.09 6.92
N VAL A 76 1.50 15.37 6.88
CA VAL A 76 2.76 15.97 7.33
C VAL A 76 2.46 17.26 8.09
N CYS A 77 3.30 17.62 9.07
CA CYS A 77 3.22 18.94 9.71
C CYS A 77 3.88 20.02 8.85
N THR A 78 4.98 19.65 8.19
CA THR A 78 5.73 20.50 7.26
C THR A 78 6.26 19.64 6.11
N ASP A 79 6.71 20.27 5.02
CA ASP A 79 7.33 19.55 3.88
C ASP A 79 8.60 18.77 4.30
N ASP A 80 9.27 19.17 5.37
CA ASP A 80 10.43 18.46 5.89
C ASP A 80 10.07 17.11 6.52
N ASP A 81 8.78 16.88 6.81
CA ASP A 81 8.30 15.61 7.33
C ASP A 81 8.02 14.57 6.23
N LEU A 82 8.05 14.95 4.94
CA LEU A 82 7.87 14.00 3.83
C LEU A 82 8.90 12.85 3.94
N GLY A 83 8.42 11.61 3.93
CA GLY A 83 9.24 10.41 4.09
C GLY A 83 9.71 10.12 5.52
N PHE A 84 9.19 10.84 6.51
CA PHE A 84 9.44 10.59 7.94
C PHE A 84 8.16 10.04 8.59
N PHE A 85 8.20 8.88 9.23
CA PHE A 85 7.01 8.25 9.79
C PHE A 85 6.80 8.62 11.26
N LYS A 86 7.77 8.30 12.14
CA LYS A 86 7.67 8.50 13.58
C LYS A 86 9.01 8.25 14.26
N ASP A 87 9.24 8.89 15.41
CA ASP A 87 10.48 8.73 16.18
C ASP A 87 10.72 7.28 16.67
N LYS A 88 9.66 6.59 17.11
CA LYS A 88 9.74 5.21 17.61
C LYS A 88 8.87 4.29 16.78
N ASN A 89 9.39 3.11 16.42
CA ASN A 89 8.69 2.07 15.66
C ASN A 89 8.02 2.61 14.38
N PRO A 90 8.75 3.25 13.45
CA PRO A 90 8.16 3.98 12.35
C PRO A 90 7.23 3.14 11.47
N GLY A 91 7.58 1.88 11.15
CA GLY A 91 6.73 1.02 10.34
C GLY A 91 5.46 0.51 11.05
N GLU A 92 5.47 0.47 12.39
CA GLU A 92 4.27 0.11 13.17
C GLU A 92 3.22 1.22 13.17
N ALA A 93 3.68 2.47 13.13
CA ALA A 93 2.79 3.62 13.14
C ALA A 93 1.81 3.61 11.96
N LEU A 94 2.28 3.26 10.76
CA LEU A 94 1.44 3.20 9.57
C LEU A 94 0.29 2.18 9.72
N ALA A 95 0.58 1.00 10.24
CA ALA A 95 -0.46 -0.02 10.47
C ALA A 95 -1.43 0.38 11.58
N LYS A 96 -0.97 1.08 12.63
CA LYS A 96 -1.84 1.59 13.69
C LYS A 96 -2.77 2.70 13.21
N ASP A 97 -2.29 3.59 12.36
CA ASP A 97 -3.12 4.64 11.78
C ASP A 97 -4.14 4.06 10.78
N ALA A 98 -3.74 3.06 9.99
CA ALA A 98 -4.67 2.31 9.15
C ALA A 98 -5.77 1.62 9.98
N HIS A 99 -5.42 1.00 11.12
CA HIS A 99 -6.38 0.40 12.03
C HIS A 99 -7.28 1.46 12.71
N HIS A 100 -6.72 2.59 13.10
CA HIS A 100 -7.54 3.68 13.64
C HIS A 100 -8.60 4.14 12.63
N LEU A 101 -8.23 4.27 11.35
CA LEU A 101 -9.18 4.58 10.29
C LEU A 101 -10.27 3.49 10.19
N THR A 102 -9.91 2.21 10.19
CA THR A 102 -10.87 1.09 10.18
C THR A 102 -11.90 1.22 11.31
N VAL A 103 -11.44 1.49 12.54
CA VAL A 103 -12.34 1.65 13.70
C VAL A 103 -13.28 2.84 13.52
N LEU A 104 -12.82 3.95 12.95
CA LEU A 104 -13.67 5.12 12.70
C LEU A 104 -14.74 4.81 11.63
N ILE A 105 -14.34 4.16 10.55
CA ILE A 105 -15.24 3.85 9.42
C ILE A 105 -16.26 2.77 9.81
N LYS A 106 -15.87 1.75 10.54
CA LYS A 106 -16.82 0.73 11.07
C LYS A 106 -17.87 1.31 12.00
N LYS A 107 -17.57 2.40 12.70
CA LYS A 107 -18.58 3.14 13.49
C LYS A 107 -19.56 3.92 12.60
N MET A 108 -19.12 4.38 11.43
CA MET A 108 -19.98 5.08 10.47
C MET A 108 -20.85 4.12 9.67
N TYR A 109 -20.35 2.91 9.41
CA TYR A 109 -20.99 1.86 8.60
C TYR A 109 -20.99 0.53 9.37
N PRO A 110 -21.80 0.41 10.44
CA PRO A 110 -21.84 -0.80 11.27
C PRO A 110 -22.45 -1.98 10.53
N GLY A 111 -21.82 -3.16 10.64
CA GLY A 111 -22.33 -4.39 10.02
C GLY A 111 -22.05 -4.56 8.53
N ILE A 112 -21.44 -3.55 7.89
CA ILE A 112 -21.08 -3.62 6.47
C ILE A 112 -19.75 -4.38 6.31
N PRO A 113 -19.63 -5.34 5.34
CA PRO A 113 -18.39 -6.06 5.06
C PRO A 113 -17.22 -5.11 4.81
N TYR A 114 -16.05 -5.45 5.34
CA TYR A 114 -14.88 -4.56 5.34
C TYR A 114 -13.63 -5.19 4.74
N TYR A 115 -13.16 -4.63 3.63
CA TYR A 115 -11.98 -5.08 2.90
C TYR A 115 -10.83 -4.10 3.06
N LEU A 116 -9.59 -4.63 3.10
CA LEU A 116 -8.37 -3.84 3.15
C LEU A 116 -7.50 -4.15 1.94
N ALA A 117 -7.22 -3.14 1.12
CA ALA A 117 -6.31 -3.23 -0.01
C ALA A 117 -5.02 -2.48 0.27
N GLY A 118 -3.87 -3.02 -0.13
CA GLY A 118 -2.60 -2.31 0.00
C GLY A 118 -1.69 -2.53 -1.19
N HIS A 119 -1.11 -1.43 -1.68
CA HIS A 119 -0.21 -1.43 -2.82
C HIS A 119 1.24 -1.12 -2.40
N SER A 120 2.20 -1.84 -2.96
CA SER A 120 3.63 -1.57 -2.75
C SER A 120 4.01 -1.49 -1.26
N MET A 121 4.50 -0.37 -0.75
CA MET A 121 4.70 -0.15 0.68
C MET A 121 3.40 -0.41 1.47
N GLY A 122 2.25 0.04 0.97
CA GLY A 122 0.94 -0.22 1.55
C GLY A 122 0.62 -1.72 1.65
N SER A 123 1.15 -2.55 0.74
CA SER A 123 1.02 -4.01 0.83
C SER A 123 1.72 -4.57 2.08
N PHE A 124 2.85 -4.00 2.50
CA PHE A 124 3.51 -4.37 3.74
C PHE A 124 2.78 -3.80 4.97
N VAL A 125 2.15 -2.62 4.85
CA VAL A 125 1.25 -2.09 5.89
C VAL A 125 0.07 -3.04 6.09
N THR A 126 -0.60 -3.44 5.01
CA THR A 126 -1.72 -4.39 5.00
C THR A 126 -1.31 -5.75 5.57
N ARG A 127 -0.22 -6.33 5.11
CA ARG A 127 0.32 -7.60 5.62
C ARG A 127 0.70 -7.53 7.10
N ARG A 128 1.17 -6.38 7.58
CA ARG A 128 1.39 -6.15 9.00
C ARG A 128 0.07 -6.00 9.75
N TYR A 129 -0.88 -5.23 9.19
CA TYR A 129 -2.21 -5.02 9.75
C TYR A 129 -2.90 -6.36 10.04
N ILE A 130 -2.96 -7.27 9.07
CA ILE A 130 -3.65 -8.56 9.24
C ILE A 130 -3.02 -9.47 10.30
N CYS A 131 -1.72 -9.33 10.57
CA CYS A 131 -1.09 -10.03 11.69
C CYS A 131 -1.59 -9.56 13.06
N ASP A 132 -2.02 -8.30 13.17
CA ASP A 132 -2.40 -7.68 14.44
C ASP A 132 -3.93 -7.51 14.57
N TYR A 133 -4.64 -7.31 13.45
CA TYR A 133 -6.06 -6.92 13.40
C TYR A 133 -6.87 -7.65 12.32
N GLY A 134 -6.37 -8.76 11.76
CA GLY A 134 -7.01 -9.46 10.64
C GLY A 134 -8.44 -9.94 10.93
N TYR A 135 -8.78 -10.18 12.20
CA TYR A 135 -10.13 -10.57 12.64
C TYR A 135 -11.21 -9.49 12.44
N GLU A 136 -10.81 -8.26 12.10
CA GLU A 136 -11.73 -7.16 11.81
C GLU A 136 -12.10 -7.04 10.34
N LEU A 137 -11.54 -7.89 9.47
CA LEU A 137 -11.68 -7.82 8.02
C LEU A 137 -12.45 -9.03 7.48
N ASP A 138 -13.20 -8.78 6.41
CA ASP A 138 -13.90 -9.80 5.64
C ASP A 138 -13.09 -10.26 4.41
N GLY A 139 -12.02 -9.54 4.05
CA GLY A 139 -11.07 -9.93 3.02
C GLY A 139 -9.93 -8.94 2.87
N VAL A 140 -8.87 -9.37 2.18
CA VAL A 140 -7.68 -8.55 1.99
C VAL A 140 -7.12 -8.66 0.57
N ILE A 141 -6.68 -7.52 0.01
CA ILE A 141 -6.06 -7.43 -1.30
C ILE A 141 -4.63 -6.90 -1.16
N VAL A 142 -3.66 -7.67 -1.63
CA VAL A 142 -2.23 -7.36 -1.55
C VAL A 142 -1.70 -7.13 -2.96
N MET A 143 -1.42 -5.88 -3.32
CA MET A 143 -1.05 -5.47 -4.67
C MET A 143 0.43 -5.07 -4.77
N GLY A 144 1.14 -5.50 -5.83
CA GLY A 144 2.52 -5.10 -6.11
C GLY A 144 3.49 -5.35 -4.96
N THR A 145 3.31 -6.47 -4.27
CA THR A 145 4.12 -6.84 -3.09
C THR A 145 5.39 -7.57 -3.48
N GLY A 146 6.32 -7.71 -2.52
CA GLY A 146 7.53 -8.48 -2.68
C GLY A 146 7.85 -9.36 -1.46
N HIS A 147 8.85 -10.22 -1.63
CA HIS A 147 9.41 -11.04 -0.54
C HIS A 147 10.92 -11.21 -0.76
N GLN A 148 11.62 -10.08 -0.65
CA GLN A 148 13.08 -10.03 -0.83
C GLN A 148 13.78 -10.94 0.19
N PRO A 149 14.93 -11.55 -0.11
CA PRO A 149 15.67 -12.40 0.81
C PRO A 149 15.96 -11.69 2.15
N ALA A 150 15.72 -12.38 3.30
CA ALA A 150 15.89 -11.78 4.62
C ALA A 150 17.29 -11.19 4.87
N PRO A 151 18.39 -11.85 4.45
CA PRO A 151 19.74 -11.29 4.62
C PRO A 151 19.92 -9.95 3.90
N MET A 152 19.33 -9.80 2.70
CA MET A 152 19.40 -8.56 1.93
C MET A 152 18.64 -7.43 2.64
N VAL A 153 17.42 -7.68 3.11
CA VAL A 153 16.63 -6.69 3.86
C VAL A 153 17.33 -6.32 5.17
N PHE A 154 17.90 -7.30 5.86
CA PHE A 154 18.66 -7.08 7.09
C PHE A 154 19.93 -6.23 6.85
N ALA A 155 20.69 -6.52 5.79
CA ALA A 155 21.86 -5.72 5.41
C ALA A 155 21.46 -4.27 5.08
N GLY A 156 20.36 -4.07 4.33
CA GLY A 156 19.80 -2.74 4.06
C GLY A 156 19.41 -2.00 5.33
N LYS A 157 18.78 -2.71 6.29
CA LYS A 157 18.44 -2.15 7.59
C LYS A 157 19.69 -1.73 8.39
N VAL A 158 20.72 -2.57 8.43
CA VAL A 158 22.00 -2.26 9.09
C VAL A 158 22.64 -1.01 8.46
N LEU A 159 22.65 -0.92 7.12
CA LEU A 159 23.13 0.28 6.43
C LEU A 159 22.33 1.52 6.84
N ALA A 160 20.99 1.43 6.88
CA ALA A 160 20.15 2.54 7.32
C ALA A 160 20.40 2.91 8.80
N ASP A 161 20.62 1.92 9.69
CA ASP A 161 20.94 2.14 11.10
C ASP A 161 22.31 2.86 11.25
N VAL A 162 23.33 2.48 10.48
CA VAL A 162 24.65 3.15 10.46
C VAL A 162 24.51 4.59 9.97
N VAL A 163 23.80 4.81 8.84
CA VAL A 163 23.58 6.17 8.31
C VAL A 163 22.82 7.02 9.33
N ARG A 164 21.85 6.45 10.04
CA ARG A 164 21.12 7.12 11.11
C ARG A 164 22.03 7.58 12.25
N LEU A 165 22.94 6.72 12.70
CA LEU A 165 23.88 7.05 13.79
C LEU A 165 24.79 8.22 13.42
N ILE A 166 25.16 8.34 12.14
CA ILE A 166 26.11 9.37 11.66
C ILE A 166 25.38 10.67 11.26
N LYS A 167 24.20 10.55 10.62
CA LYS A 167 23.50 11.67 9.97
C LYS A 167 22.14 12.00 10.57
N GLY A 168 21.60 11.15 11.45
CA GLY A 168 20.30 11.31 12.08
C GLY A 168 19.13 10.69 11.27
N ASP A 169 17.98 10.57 11.93
CA ASP A 169 16.77 9.93 11.39
C ASP A 169 16.17 10.68 10.18
N ARG A 170 16.30 12.00 10.14
CA ARG A 170 15.73 12.85 9.07
C ARG A 170 16.63 12.97 7.84
N TYR A 171 17.83 12.42 7.88
CA TYR A 171 18.73 12.46 6.74
C TYR A 171 18.13 11.73 5.52
N ARG A 172 18.18 12.36 4.35
CA ARG A 172 17.68 11.86 3.07
C ARG A 172 18.83 11.24 2.27
N SER A 173 18.92 9.91 2.28
CA SER A 173 20.05 9.18 1.72
C SER A 173 19.86 8.82 0.25
N ARG A 174 20.55 9.53 -0.64
CA ARG A 174 20.60 9.18 -2.08
C ARG A 174 21.23 7.80 -2.31
N LEU A 175 22.18 7.39 -1.44
CA LEU A 175 22.80 6.06 -1.53
C LEU A 175 21.78 4.95 -1.29
N ILE A 176 20.99 5.02 -0.22
CA ILE A 176 19.96 4.03 0.08
C ILE A 176 18.92 4.01 -1.03
N SER A 177 18.47 5.18 -1.50
CA SER A 177 17.53 5.29 -2.63
C SER A 177 18.07 4.61 -3.89
N LYS A 178 19.33 4.86 -4.26
CA LYS A 178 19.97 4.24 -5.42
C LYS A 178 20.09 2.72 -5.29
N ILE A 179 20.40 2.21 -4.10
CA ILE A 179 20.45 0.77 -3.83
C ILE A 179 19.07 0.13 -3.98
N MET A 180 18.00 0.79 -3.49
CA MET A 180 16.65 0.26 -3.55
C MET A 180 16.04 0.31 -4.96
N PHE A 181 16.16 1.43 -5.65
CA PHE A 181 15.41 1.69 -6.88
C PHE A 181 16.26 1.68 -8.16
N GLY A 182 17.58 1.82 -8.05
CA GLY A 182 18.46 2.03 -9.21
C GLY A 182 18.51 0.90 -10.23
N ALA A 183 17.94 -0.26 -9.92
CA ALA A 183 17.87 -1.40 -10.81
C ALA A 183 16.48 -1.63 -11.45
N TYR A 184 15.46 -0.85 -11.06
CA TYR A 184 14.06 -1.17 -11.40
C TYR A 184 13.75 -1.06 -12.90
N ASN A 185 14.41 -0.17 -13.62
CA ASN A 185 14.24 -0.04 -15.07
C ASN A 185 15.08 -1.03 -15.91
N LYS A 186 15.84 -1.96 -15.31
CA LYS A 186 16.80 -2.82 -16.06
C LYS A 186 16.18 -3.65 -17.18
N ARG A 187 14.91 -4.02 -17.07
CA ARG A 187 14.22 -4.82 -18.11
C ARG A 187 13.38 -3.97 -19.06
N ILE A 188 13.27 -2.69 -18.82
CA ILE A 188 12.49 -1.79 -19.67
C ILE A 188 13.31 -1.40 -20.87
N LYS A 189 12.76 -1.59 -22.07
CA LYS A 189 13.33 -1.09 -23.31
C LYS A 189 12.99 0.39 -23.47
N ASN A 190 13.94 1.18 -24.00
CA ASN A 190 13.72 2.61 -24.28
C ASN A 190 13.26 3.41 -23.06
N VAL A 191 13.99 3.28 -21.93
CA VAL A 191 13.74 4.02 -20.69
C VAL A 191 13.72 5.52 -20.96
N ARG A 192 12.62 6.20 -20.65
CA ARG A 192 12.41 7.65 -20.76
C ARG A 192 12.80 8.36 -19.46
N THR A 193 12.39 7.80 -18.31
CA THR A 193 12.56 8.39 -16.99
C THR A 193 13.01 7.35 -15.97
N VAL A 194 13.41 7.81 -14.78
CA VAL A 194 13.80 6.91 -13.67
C VAL A 194 12.62 6.13 -13.08
N ASN A 195 11.39 6.54 -13.39
CA ASN A 195 10.16 6.00 -12.82
C ASN A 195 9.31 5.20 -13.84
N ASP A 196 9.83 4.88 -15.02
CA ASP A 196 9.09 4.11 -16.03
C ASP A 196 8.65 2.71 -15.52
N TRP A 197 9.34 2.18 -14.51
CA TRP A 197 8.98 0.91 -13.89
C TRP A 197 7.61 0.92 -13.16
N LEU A 198 7.01 2.10 -12.97
CA LEU A 198 5.71 2.23 -12.28
C LEU A 198 4.57 1.68 -13.13
N THR A 199 4.44 2.12 -14.38
CA THR A 199 3.36 1.74 -15.29
C THR A 199 3.79 1.92 -16.74
N ARG A 200 3.07 1.29 -17.67
CA ARG A 200 3.23 1.51 -19.12
C ARG A 200 2.56 2.81 -19.58
N ASP A 201 1.65 3.36 -18.80
CA ASP A 201 0.99 4.63 -19.12
C ASP A 201 1.97 5.80 -18.91
N GLU A 202 2.51 6.31 -20.03
CA GLU A 202 3.50 7.38 -20.01
C GLU A 202 2.96 8.67 -19.41
N ALA A 203 1.67 8.97 -19.57
CA ALA A 203 1.05 10.18 -19.01
C ALA A 203 1.03 10.12 -17.48
N VAL A 204 0.73 8.94 -16.91
CA VAL A 204 0.79 8.71 -15.46
C VAL A 204 2.21 8.85 -14.93
N VAL A 205 3.21 8.33 -15.67
CA VAL A 205 4.63 8.48 -15.29
C VAL A 205 5.05 9.95 -15.32
N ASP A 206 4.63 10.69 -16.34
CA ASP A 206 4.96 12.12 -16.48
C ASP A 206 4.30 12.95 -15.37
N GLU A 207 3.03 12.67 -15.03
CA GLU A 207 2.34 13.28 -13.88
C GLU A 207 3.08 12.98 -12.56
N TYR A 208 3.47 11.71 -12.35
CA TYR A 208 4.25 11.32 -11.18
C TYR A 208 5.57 12.10 -11.08
N ASN A 209 6.30 12.24 -12.18
CA ASN A 209 7.57 12.95 -12.23
C ASN A 209 7.44 14.47 -12.01
N ALA A 210 6.30 15.06 -12.37
CA ALA A 210 6.01 16.47 -12.16
C ALA A 210 5.52 16.79 -10.72
N GLY A 211 5.05 15.79 -9.98
CA GLY A 211 4.42 15.97 -8.69
C GLY A 211 5.41 16.18 -7.55
N LYS A 212 5.22 17.23 -6.73
CA LYS A 212 6.01 17.47 -5.51
C LYS A 212 5.83 16.37 -4.47
N LEU A 213 4.64 15.77 -4.40
CA LEU A 213 4.28 14.71 -3.45
C LEU A 213 4.68 13.30 -3.91
N THR A 214 5.29 13.19 -5.10
CA THR A 214 5.69 11.94 -5.75
C THR A 214 7.17 11.91 -6.12
N THR A 215 7.95 12.96 -5.79
CA THR A 215 9.36 13.07 -6.15
C THR A 215 10.29 13.39 -4.99
N PHE A 216 9.79 13.36 -3.75
CA PHE A 216 10.64 13.59 -2.59
C PHE A 216 11.54 12.39 -2.25
N LEU A 217 12.68 12.65 -1.64
CA LEU A 217 13.60 11.60 -1.19
C LEU A 217 13.24 11.16 0.24
N PHE A 218 13.06 9.88 0.44
CA PHE A 218 12.76 9.30 1.76
C PHE A 218 13.84 9.59 2.79
N THR A 219 13.41 9.75 4.04
CA THR A 219 14.33 9.84 5.17
C THR A 219 14.86 8.46 5.55
N VAL A 220 15.96 8.42 6.27
CA VAL A 220 16.51 7.17 6.84
C VAL A 220 15.47 6.51 7.77
N ASN A 221 14.69 7.30 8.51
CA ASN A 221 13.58 6.81 9.34
C ASN A 221 12.54 6.05 8.51
N GLY A 222 12.11 6.60 7.39
CA GLY A 222 11.14 5.95 6.50
C GLY A 222 11.68 4.63 5.92
N TYR A 223 12.92 4.61 5.44
CA TYR A 223 13.56 3.35 4.97
C TYR A 223 13.64 2.29 6.07
N ARG A 224 14.04 2.67 7.28
CA ARG A 224 14.06 1.75 8.44
C ARG A 224 12.68 1.22 8.78
N GLY A 225 11.66 2.08 8.71
CA GLY A 225 10.27 1.71 8.92
C GLY A 225 9.81 0.64 7.93
N LEU A 226 10.07 0.87 6.63
CA LEU A 226 9.76 -0.10 5.58
C LEU A 226 10.49 -1.43 5.79
N MET A 227 11.80 -1.41 6.01
CA MET A 227 12.59 -2.63 6.24
C MET A 227 12.12 -3.41 7.47
N ASN A 228 11.73 -2.72 8.53
CA ASN A 228 11.16 -3.35 9.72
C ASN A 228 9.81 -4.02 9.43
N MET A 229 8.96 -3.40 8.61
CA MET A 229 7.70 -4.02 8.16
C MET A 229 7.96 -5.27 7.32
N ILE A 230 8.86 -5.21 6.33
CA ILE A 230 9.24 -6.34 5.50
C ILE A 230 9.77 -7.51 6.36
N LEU A 231 10.61 -7.22 7.36
CA LEU A 231 11.12 -8.24 8.29
C LEU A 231 10.05 -8.77 9.26
N TYR A 232 9.04 -7.96 9.59
CA TYR A 232 7.96 -8.36 10.49
C TYR A 232 6.99 -9.33 9.83
N VAL A 233 6.51 -9.01 8.62
CA VAL A 233 5.45 -9.75 7.93
C VAL A 233 5.87 -11.13 7.42
N ARG A 234 7.16 -11.43 7.46
CA ARG A 234 7.72 -12.73 7.04
C ARG A 234 7.98 -13.71 8.19
N LYS A 235 7.82 -13.27 9.45
CA LYS A 235 8.07 -14.13 10.61
C LYS A 235 6.92 -15.13 10.77
N PRO A 236 7.17 -16.46 10.81
CA PRO A 236 6.13 -17.46 10.96
C PRO A 236 5.17 -17.16 12.12
N ARG A 237 5.70 -16.83 13.29
CA ARG A 237 4.90 -16.47 14.48
C ARG A 237 3.94 -15.29 14.29
N ASN A 238 4.20 -14.41 13.31
CA ASN A 238 3.31 -13.29 13.01
C ASN A 238 2.26 -13.72 12.00
N ILE A 239 2.63 -14.57 11.02
CA ILE A 239 1.72 -15.16 10.04
C ILE A 239 0.68 -16.03 10.75
N GLU A 240 1.11 -16.83 11.73
CA GLU A 240 0.24 -17.70 12.54
C GLU A 240 -0.86 -16.94 13.32
N ARG A 241 -0.74 -15.63 13.47
CA ARG A 241 -1.76 -14.78 14.12
C ARG A 241 -2.88 -14.33 13.17
N ILE A 242 -2.69 -14.50 11.88
CA ILE A 242 -3.69 -14.13 10.87
C ILE A 242 -4.84 -15.16 10.95
N PRO A 243 -6.11 -14.73 10.96
CA PRO A 243 -7.23 -15.66 10.88
C PRO A 243 -7.13 -16.54 9.64
N LYS A 244 -7.24 -17.85 9.79
CA LYS A 244 -7.11 -18.79 8.66
C LYS A 244 -8.20 -18.62 7.62
N ASN A 245 -9.37 -18.23 8.05
CA ASN A 245 -10.55 -17.98 7.23
C ASN A 245 -10.62 -16.57 6.64
N LEU A 246 -9.58 -15.73 6.77
CA LEU A 246 -9.52 -14.41 6.14
C LEU A 246 -9.13 -14.60 4.66
N PRO A 247 -10.03 -14.37 3.70
CA PRO A 247 -9.72 -14.48 2.28
C PRO A 247 -8.64 -13.48 1.86
N MET A 248 -7.70 -13.92 1.04
CA MET A 248 -6.60 -13.08 0.56
C MET A 248 -6.45 -13.17 -0.96
N LEU A 249 -6.54 -12.04 -1.64
CA LEU A 249 -6.15 -11.89 -3.03
C LEU A 249 -4.78 -11.23 -3.13
N MET A 250 -3.84 -11.88 -3.83
CA MET A 250 -2.54 -11.29 -4.16
C MET A 250 -2.44 -11.02 -5.65
N ILE A 251 -2.15 -9.77 -6.04
CA ILE A 251 -2.03 -9.37 -7.44
C ILE A 251 -0.74 -8.61 -7.70
N SER A 252 -0.13 -8.83 -8.89
CA SER A 252 1.08 -8.10 -9.31
C SER A 252 1.26 -8.19 -10.83
N GLY A 253 1.93 -7.19 -11.40
CA GLY A 253 2.41 -7.28 -12.77
C GLY A 253 3.61 -8.24 -12.90
N LEU A 254 3.71 -8.94 -14.02
CA LEU A 254 4.87 -9.78 -14.33
C LEU A 254 6.11 -8.95 -14.69
N ASP A 255 5.93 -7.69 -15.09
CA ASP A 255 7.03 -6.74 -15.33
C ASP A 255 7.35 -5.86 -14.11
N ASP A 256 6.77 -6.17 -12.94
CA ASP A 256 7.02 -5.45 -11.68
C ASP A 256 8.38 -5.86 -11.06
N PRO A 257 9.38 -4.93 -11.00
CA PRO A 257 10.68 -5.21 -10.39
C PRO A 257 10.61 -5.35 -8.86
N VAL A 258 9.60 -4.77 -8.18
CA VAL A 258 9.39 -4.87 -6.72
C VAL A 258 9.04 -6.30 -6.35
N GLY A 259 8.18 -6.93 -7.16
CA GLY A 259 7.83 -8.35 -7.06
C GLY A 259 8.88 -9.29 -7.63
N GLU A 260 10.06 -8.80 -8.03
CA GLU A 260 11.11 -9.57 -8.71
C GLU A 260 10.55 -10.32 -9.94
N TYR A 261 9.69 -9.62 -10.69
CA TYR A 261 9.06 -10.18 -11.90
C TYR A 261 8.27 -11.46 -11.60
N GLY A 262 7.39 -11.40 -10.61
CA GLY A 262 6.56 -12.49 -10.12
C GLY A 262 7.22 -13.39 -9.07
N LYS A 263 8.54 -13.60 -9.10
CA LYS A 263 9.23 -14.53 -8.17
C LYS A 263 9.11 -14.14 -6.71
N GLY A 264 9.21 -12.86 -6.39
CA GLY A 264 9.04 -12.34 -5.04
C GLY A 264 7.60 -12.44 -4.56
N VAL A 265 6.64 -12.24 -5.47
CA VAL A 265 5.22 -12.40 -5.16
C VAL A 265 4.89 -13.85 -4.88
N TYR A 266 5.39 -14.79 -5.68
CA TYR A 266 5.26 -16.23 -5.41
C TYR A 266 5.83 -16.65 -4.04
N ARG A 267 6.98 -16.08 -3.65
CA ARG A 267 7.53 -16.34 -2.31
C ARG A 267 6.64 -15.75 -1.21
N ALA A 268 6.03 -14.59 -1.45
CA ALA A 268 5.07 -14.02 -0.51
C ALA A 268 3.82 -14.91 -0.40
N TYR A 269 3.23 -15.30 -1.52
CA TYR A 269 2.09 -16.23 -1.60
C TYR A 269 2.38 -17.53 -0.83
N ASN A 270 3.49 -18.19 -1.12
CA ASN A 270 3.86 -19.44 -0.46
C ASN A 270 4.06 -19.30 1.07
N SER A 271 4.38 -18.10 1.56
CA SER A 271 4.49 -17.85 3.00
C SER A 271 3.13 -17.83 3.73
N TYR A 272 2.04 -17.65 3.01
CA TYR A 272 0.67 -17.64 3.53
C TYR A 272 -0.12 -18.88 3.15
N HIS A 273 0.14 -19.48 1.98
CA HIS A 273 -0.59 -20.64 1.38
C HIS A 273 -0.53 -21.82 2.29
N GLY A 274 -0.16 -22.12 3.25
CA GLY A 274 -0.26 -23.24 4.19
C GLY A 274 -0.95 -22.86 5.50
N HIS A 275 -1.33 -21.57 5.61
CA HIS A 275 -1.94 -21.03 6.80
C HIS A 275 -3.32 -20.42 6.52
N ILE A 276 -3.47 -19.70 5.42
CA ILE A 276 -4.75 -19.10 4.99
C ILE A 276 -5.47 -20.11 4.10
N ASP A 277 -6.73 -20.38 4.43
CA ASP A 277 -7.54 -21.42 3.76
C ASP A 277 -7.95 -20.99 2.35
N ASP A 278 -8.21 -19.71 2.15
CA ASP A 278 -8.63 -19.11 0.87
C ASP A 278 -7.64 -18.00 0.46
N ILE A 279 -6.73 -18.35 -0.44
CA ILE A 279 -5.72 -17.43 -0.97
C ILE A 279 -5.54 -17.60 -2.48
N ASP A 280 -5.80 -16.54 -3.22
CA ASP A 280 -5.61 -16.48 -4.67
C ASP A 280 -4.39 -15.63 -5.05
N LEU A 281 -3.73 -16.01 -6.16
CA LEU A 281 -2.64 -15.26 -6.78
C LEU A 281 -2.94 -15.01 -8.25
N ARG A 282 -2.93 -13.74 -8.66
CA ARG A 282 -3.07 -13.30 -10.05
C ARG A 282 -1.84 -12.50 -10.47
N LEU A 283 -1.22 -12.92 -11.57
CA LEU A 283 -0.08 -12.23 -12.18
C LEU A 283 -0.47 -11.76 -13.59
N TYR A 284 -0.38 -10.44 -13.83
CA TYR A 284 -0.81 -9.81 -15.08
C TYR A 284 0.39 -9.68 -16.03
N GLU A 285 0.27 -10.29 -17.21
CA GLU A 285 1.25 -10.15 -18.27
C GLU A 285 1.33 -8.69 -18.73
N ASP A 286 2.51 -8.28 -19.16
CA ASP A 286 2.82 -6.93 -19.65
C ASP A 286 2.52 -5.79 -18.64
N CYS A 287 2.08 -6.07 -17.41
CA CYS A 287 1.81 -5.06 -16.39
C CYS A 287 3.04 -4.84 -15.50
N ARG A 288 3.30 -3.56 -15.20
CA ARG A 288 4.35 -3.12 -14.29
C ARG A 288 3.82 -3.00 -12.84
N HIS A 289 4.35 -2.10 -12.06
CA HIS A 289 4.13 -2.01 -10.61
C HIS A 289 2.75 -1.48 -10.20
N GLU A 290 2.28 -0.41 -10.84
CA GLU A 290 1.03 0.28 -10.47
C GLU A 290 -0.17 -0.25 -11.26
N LEU A 291 -0.69 -1.41 -10.87
CA LEU A 291 -1.82 -2.06 -11.57
C LEU A 291 -3.05 -1.16 -11.71
N CYS A 292 -3.35 -0.34 -10.70
CA CYS A 292 -4.46 0.61 -10.73
C CYS A 292 -4.25 1.79 -11.71
N ASN A 293 -3.07 1.92 -12.26
CA ASN A 293 -2.68 2.97 -13.20
C ASN A 293 -2.14 2.41 -14.52
N GLU A 294 -2.33 1.11 -14.80
CA GLU A 294 -1.91 0.48 -16.04
C GLU A 294 -2.85 0.81 -17.21
N LEU A 295 -2.40 0.54 -18.43
CA LEU A 295 -3.19 0.78 -19.66
C LEU A 295 -4.48 -0.06 -19.70
N ASN A 296 -4.46 -1.25 -19.10
CA ASN A 296 -5.62 -2.15 -18.97
C ASN A 296 -6.20 -2.16 -17.54
N LYS A 297 -6.11 -1.06 -16.83
CA LYS A 297 -6.58 -0.93 -15.44
C LYS A 297 -8.05 -1.29 -15.23
N GLU A 298 -8.92 -1.04 -16.23
CA GLU A 298 -10.35 -1.33 -16.11
C GLU A 298 -10.63 -2.84 -16.01
N GLU A 299 -9.89 -3.67 -16.73
CA GLU A 299 -9.96 -5.14 -16.62
C GLU A 299 -9.54 -5.59 -15.20
N ILE A 300 -8.48 -4.97 -14.67
CA ILE A 300 -7.98 -5.26 -13.32
C ILE A 300 -8.99 -4.82 -12.25
N TYR A 301 -9.63 -3.68 -12.44
CA TYR A 301 -10.69 -3.18 -11.54
C TYR A 301 -11.88 -4.14 -11.51
N GLU A 302 -12.32 -4.63 -12.68
CA GLU A 302 -13.43 -5.57 -12.80
C GLU A 302 -13.11 -6.90 -12.10
N GLU A 303 -11.88 -7.41 -12.27
CA GLU A 303 -11.45 -8.64 -11.60
C GLU A 303 -11.38 -8.47 -10.08
N ILE A 304 -10.85 -7.35 -9.59
CA ILE A 304 -10.83 -7.03 -8.14
C ILE A 304 -12.26 -6.95 -7.60
N TYR A 305 -13.16 -6.27 -8.32
CA TYR A 305 -14.56 -6.17 -7.94
C TYR A 305 -15.23 -7.54 -7.90
N GLY A 306 -15.10 -8.35 -8.96
CA GLY A 306 -15.67 -9.69 -9.04
C GLY A 306 -15.20 -10.60 -7.91
N LEU A 307 -13.90 -10.58 -7.59
CA LEU A 307 -13.33 -11.38 -6.50
C LEU A 307 -13.78 -10.88 -5.12
N SER A 308 -13.97 -9.56 -4.94
CA SER A 308 -14.51 -9.01 -3.70
C SER A 308 -15.95 -9.49 -3.46
N LEU A 309 -16.77 -9.63 -4.52
CA LEU A 309 -18.15 -10.09 -4.40
C LEU A 309 -18.29 -11.59 -4.07
N ILE A 310 -17.31 -12.42 -4.43
CA ILE A 310 -17.36 -13.87 -4.13
C ILE A 310 -17.30 -14.11 -2.60
N HIS A 311 -16.76 -13.16 -1.84
CA HIS A 311 -16.57 -13.23 -0.39
C HIS A 311 -17.58 -12.38 0.41
N ILE A 312 -18.53 -11.71 -0.25
CA ILE A 312 -19.70 -11.03 0.36
C ILE A 312 -20.87 -12.00 0.39
#